data_5c0230062bdeec4906395034e08140cf
#
_entry.id   5c0230062bdeec4906395034e08140cf
#
_cell.length_a   1.000
_cell.length_b   1.000
_cell.length_c   1.000
_cell.angle_alpha   90.00
_cell.angle_beta   90.00
_cell.angle_gamma   90.00
#
_symmetry.space_group_name_H-M   'P 1'
#
loop_
_entity.id
_entity.type
_entity.pdbx_description
1 polymer ?
#
loop_
_entity_poly.entity_id
_entity_poly.type
_entity_poly.pdbx_seq_one_letter_code
_entity_poly.pdbx_strand_id
1 'polypeptide(L)'
;LVSYGYLWNMIRVQGGAYGTGMNVRSNGDVFCYSYRDPNVENSLAVYGGIPDFLAEFLSQGMPMDDIIIGTVNTTEPLLDPAGVCELECIRYLKGTTAADISRIRREILGTTAEKLLKLAEPLRAYAENGKFCAVGSKNAVAFLNK
;
A
#
# COMPACT_ATOMS: atom_id res chain seq x y z
N LEU A 1 -6.79 2.53 1.05
CA LEU A 1 -7.77 1.53 0.67
C LEU A 1 -7.26 0.13 0.97
N VAL A 2 -6.30 -0.43 0.20
CA VAL A 2 -5.86 -1.84 0.29
C VAL A 2 -5.43 -2.23 1.71
N SER A 3 -4.57 -1.44 2.37
CA SER A 3 -4.03 -1.78 3.69
C SER A 3 -5.12 -1.95 4.75
N TYR A 4 -6.06 -1.02 4.86
CA TYR A 4 -7.10 -1.04 5.90
C TYR A 4 -8.39 -1.72 5.45
N GLY A 5 -8.78 -1.58 4.20
CA GLY A 5 -10.02 -2.16 3.67
C GLY A 5 -9.92 -3.66 3.40
N TYR A 6 -8.73 -4.17 3.11
CA TYR A 6 -8.54 -5.57 2.71
C TYR A 6 -7.52 -6.31 3.59
N LEU A 7 -6.24 -5.89 3.54
CA LEU A 7 -5.16 -6.63 4.21
C LEU A 7 -5.36 -6.73 5.72
N TRP A 8 -5.80 -5.64 6.35
CA TRP A 8 -6.06 -5.62 7.77
C TRP A 8 -7.09 -6.69 8.18
N ASN A 9 -8.19 -6.79 7.44
CA ASN A 9 -9.23 -7.75 7.74
C ASN A 9 -8.77 -9.20 7.48
N MET A 10 -8.13 -9.45 6.35
CA MET A 10 -7.78 -10.80 5.92
C MET A 10 -6.56 -11.35 6.66
N ILE A 11 -5.54 -10.51 6.86
CA ILE A 11 -4.25 -10.98 7.41
C ILE A 11 -4.17 -10.76 8.92
N ARG A 12 -4.64 -9.60 9.42
CA ARG A 12 -4.58 -9.34 10.86
C ARG A 12 -5.77 -9.92 11.61
N VAL A 13 -6.99 -9.55 11.22
CA VAL A 13 -8.19 -9.94 11.99
C VAL A 13 -8.47 -11.42 11.85
N GLN A 14 -8.47 -11.95 10.63
CA GLN A 14 -8.75 -13.36 10.35
C GLN A 14 -7.50 -14.23 10.43
N GLY A 15 -6.37 -13.73 9.91
CA GLY A 15 -5.10 -14.47 9.86
C GLY A 15 -4.28 -14.44 11.15
N GLY A 16 -4.58 -13.51 12.08
CA GLY A 16 -3.91 -13.41 13.38
C GLY A 16 -2.55 -12.73 13.38
N ALA A 17 -2.12 -12.12 12.27
CA ALA A 17 -0.89 -11.36 12.22
C ALA A 17 -0.96 -10.10 13.11
N TYR A 18 0.16 -9.69 13.67
CA TYR A 18 0.23 -8.48 14.49
C TYR A 18 0.06 -7.20 13.65
N GLY A 19 0.63 -7.17 12.46
CA GLY A 19 0.52 -6.06 11.54
C GLY A 19 0.67 -6.49 10.09
N THR A 20 0.09 -5.71 9.20
CA THR A 20 0.16 -5.91 7.76
C THR A 20 -0.04 -4.59 7.03
N GLY A 21 0.38 -4.51 5.79
CA GLY A 21 0.13 -3.36 4.94
C GLY A 21 0.72 -3.50 3.55
N MET A 22 0.40 -2.52 2.73
CA MET A 22 0.96 -2.32 1.40
C MET A 22 1.53 -0.90 1.31
N ASN A 23 2.75 -0.79 0.80
CA ASN A 23 3.39 0.48 0.56
C ASN A 23 3.71 0.65 -0.93
N VAL A 24 3.48 1.85 -1.43
CA VAL A 24 3.87 2.29 -2.77
C VAL A 24 4.81 3.47 -2.60
N ARG A 25 6.03 3.35 -3.10
CA ARG A 25 7.06 4.39 -3.00
C ARG A 25 7.05 5.28 -4.25
N SER A 26 7.56 6.49 -4.12
CA SER A 26 7.67 7.46 -5.22
C SER A 26 8.59 7.02 -6.36
N ASN A 27 9.47 6.04 -6.12
CA ASN A 27 10.33 5.43 -7.14
C ASN A 27 9.62 4.29 -7.92
N GLY A 28 8.36 4.01 -7.61
CA GLY A 28 7.57 2.94 -8.24
C GLY A 28 7.63 1.58 -7.53
N ASP A 29 8.43 1.45 -6.46
CA ASP A 29 8.45 0.20 -5.70
C ASP A 29 7.12 -0.04 -5.00
N VAL A 30 6.63 -1.26 -5.12
CA VAL A 30 5.43 -1.75 -4.41
C VAL A 30 5.82 -2.95 -3.57
N PHE A 31 5.46 -2.93 -2.30
CA PHE A 31 5.65 -4.10 -1.44
C PHE A 31 4.52 -4.25 -0.42
N CYS A 32 4.12 -5.51 -0.21
CA CYS A 32 3.24 -5.92 0.87
C CYS A 32 4.08 -6.55 1.99
N TYR A 33 3.61 -6.43 3.21
CA TYR A 33 4.28 -7.03 4.37
C TYR A 33 3.28 -7.54 5.40
N SER A 34 3.69 -8.56 6.14
CA SER A 34 3.08 -8.96 7.39
C SER A 34 4.16 -9.09 8.47
N TYR A 35 3.78 -8.88 9.71
CA TYR A 35 4.69 -8.89 10.85
C TYR A 35 4.09 -9.72 11.99
N ARG A 36 4.91 -10.60 12.60
CA ARG A 36 4.47 -11.61 13.57
C ARG A 36 3.25 -12.36 13.06
N ASP A 37 3.42 -12.91 11.87
CA ASP A 37 2.37 -13.58 11.12
C ASP A 37 2.43 -15.09 11.38
N PRO A 38 1.40 -15.68 11.98
CA PRO A 38 1.36 -17.12 12.21
C PRO A 38 1.04 -17.92 10.94
N ASN A 39 0.57 -17.27 9.86
CA ASN A 39 0.07 -17.93 8.66
C ASN A 39 0.57 -17.26 7.36
N VAL A 40 1.90 -17.26 7.19
CA VAL A 40 2.59 -16.57 6.07
C VAL A 40 2.12 -17.08 4.70
N GLU A 41 1.87 -18.39 4.54
CA GLU A 41 1.38 -18.97 3.28
C GLU A 41 0.02 -18.37 2.87
N ASN A 42 -0.90 -18.26 3.82
CA ASN A 42 -2.19 -17.60 3.58
C ASN A 42 -2.03 -16.11 3.26
N SER A 43 -1.13 -15.41 3.95
CA SER A 43 -0.88 -13.99 3.70
C SER A 43 -0.36 -13.75 2.28
N LEU A 44 0.48 -14.64 1.74
CA LEU A 44 0.90 -14.56 0.34
C LEU A 44 -0.27 -14.73 -0.63
N ALA A 45 -1.18 -15.67 -0.35
CA ALA A 45 -2.40 -15.83 -1.15
C ALA A 45 -3.29 -14.59 -1.10
N VAL A 46 -3.43 -13.96 0.08
CA VAL A 46 -4.19 -12.72 0.26
C VAL A 46 -3.56 -11.57 -0.55
N TYR A 47 -2.23 -11.45 -0.59
CA TYR A 47 -1.58 -10.45 -1.44
C TYR A 47 -1.91 -10.66 -2.92
N GLY A 48 -2.00 -11.91 -3.37
CA GLY A 48 -2.44 -12.25 -4.72
C GLY A 48 -3.86 -11.78 -5.05
N GLY A 49 -4.74 -11.69 -4.06
CA GLY A 49 -6.12 -11.23 -4.21
C GLY A 49 -6.31 -9.70 -4.27
N ILE A 50 -5.26 -8.89 -4.07
CA ILE A 50 -5.36 -7.43 -4.08
C ILE A 50 -5.98 -6.87 -5.37
N PRO A 51 -5.61 -7.33 -6.59
CA PRO A 51 -6.18 -6.81 -7.82
C PRO A 51 -7.69 -7.03 -7.92
N ASP A 52 -8.15 -8.21 -7.51
CA ASP A 52 -9.57 -8.58 -7.58
C ASP A 52 -10.39 -7.80 -6.54
N PHE A 53 -9.87 -7.67 -5.32
CA PHE A 53 -10.46 -6.80 -4.30
C PHE A 53 -10.60 -5.35 -4.80
N LEU A 54 -9.55 -4.81 -5.43
CA LEU A 54 -9.58 -3.45 -5.94
C LEU A 54 -10.65 -3.28 -7.02
N ALA A 55 -10.74 -4.21 -7.95
CA ALA A 55 -11.73 -4.20 -9.03
C ALA A 55 -13.16 -4.29 -8.47
N GLU A 56 -13.40 -5.21 -7.53
CA GLU A 56 -14.69 -5.38 -6.88
C GLU A 56 -15.10 -4.11 -6.11
N PHE A 57 -14.23 -3.58 -5.25
CA PHE A 57 -14.50 -2.37 -4.47
C PHE A 57 -14.87 -1.19 -5.38
N LEU A 58 -14.10 -0.97 -6.44
CA LEU A 58 -14.34 0.16 -7.35
C LEU A 58 -15.62 -0.02 -8.18
N SER A 59 -16.03 -1.26 -8.46
CA SER A 59 -17.28 -1.55 -9.19
C SER A 59 -18.54 -1.24 -8.37
N GLN A 60 -18.43 -1.20 -7.04
CA GLN A 60 -19.56 -0.91 -6.14
C GLN A 60 -19.95 0.57 -6.13
N GLY A 61 -19.20 1.45 -6.80
CA GLY A 61 -19.49 2.88 -6.88
C GLY A 61 -19.40 3.62 -5.53
N MET A 62 -18.58 3.12 -4.60
CA MET A 62 -18.38 3.74 -3.29
C MET A 62 -17.77 5.14 -3.43
N PRO A 63 -18.17 6.10 -2.58
CA PRO A 63 -17.56 7.42 -2.56
C PRO A 63 -16.05 7.34 -2.32
N MET A 64 -15.28 8.13 -3.09
CA MET A 64 -13.82 8.16 -3.00
C MET A 64 -13.30 9.18 -1.99
N ASP A 65 -14.17 10.02 -1.44
CA ASP A 65 -13.80 11.19 -0.63
C ASP A 65 -12.96 10.82 0.60
N ASP A 66 -13.37 9.81 1.36
CA ASP A 66 -12.64 9.36 2.55
C ASP A 66 -11.25 8.83 2.20
N ILE A 67 -11.13 8.14 1.06
CA ILE A 67 -9.85 7.59 0.57
C ILE A 67 -8.93 8.72 0.13
N ILE A 68 -9.48 9.72 -0.56
CA ILE A 68 -8.74 10.90 -1.02
C ILE A 68 -8.26 11.71 0.19
N ILE A 69 -9.15 12.02 1.14
CA ILE A 69 -8.81 12.75 2.38
C ILE A 69 -7.72 12.00 3.16
N GLY A 70 -7.87 10.69 3.35
CA GLY A 70 -6.86 9.89 4.03
C GLY A 70 -5.50 9.89 3.31
N THR A 71 -5.50 9.93 1.98
CA THR A 71 -4.27 10.01 1.18
C THR A 71 -3.62 11.38 1.32
N VAL A 72 -4.38 12.48 1.27
CA VAL A 72 -3.85 13.84 1.51
C VAL A 72 -3.22 13.93 2.89
N ASN A 73 -3.88 13.47 3.93
CA ASN A 73 -3.34 13.46 5.28
C ASN A 73 -2.02 12.68 5.42
N THR A 74 -1.84 11.62 4.62
CA THR A 74 -0.59 10.85 4.59
C THR A 74 0.53 11.59 3.87
N THR A 75 0.20 12.33 2.81
CA THR A 75 1.19 13.05 1.99
C THR A 75 1.54 14.43 2.54
N GLU A 76 0.65 15.01 3.35
CA GLU A 76 0.79 16.33 3.96
C GLU A 76 0.52 16.25 5.47
N PRO A 77 1.36 15.52 6.23
CA PRO A 77 1.16 15.35 7.66
C PRO A 77 1.33 16.68 8.41
N LEU A 78 0.59 16.84 9.50
CA LEU A 78 0.84 17.92 10.45
C LEU A 78 2.14 17.63 11.19
N LEU A 79 3.13 18.47 10.99
CA LEU A 79 4.47 18.32 11.57
C LEU A 79 4.76 19.47 12.55
N ASP A 80 5.56 19.18 13.56
CA ASP A 80 6.20 20.20 14.38
C ASP A 80 7.32 20.93 13.60
N PRO A 81 7.87 22.04 14.08
CA PRO A 81 8.91 22.79 13.37
C PRO A 81 10.14 21.97 12.99
N ALA A 82 10.53 20.99 13.82
CA ALA A 82 11.67 20.12 13.52
C ALA A 82 11.36 19.17 12.37
N GLY A 83 10.17 18.56 12.38
CA GLY A 83 9.70 17.69 11.29
C GLY A 83 9.53 18.44 9.97
N VAL A 84 9.07 19.70 10.01
CA VAL A 84 9.03 20.54 8.79
C VAL A 84 10.43 20.75 8.24
N CYS A 85 11.40 21.10 9.10
CA CYS A 85 12.78 21.30 8.69
C CYS A 85 13.37 20.03 8.06
N GLU A 86 13.18 18.87 8.70
CA GLU A 86 13.63 17.57 8.18
C GLU A 86 13.02 17.28 6.80
N LEU A 87 11.70 17.45 6.66
CA LEU A 87 10.99 17.22 5.41
C LEU A 87 11.52 18.13 4.28
N GLU A 88 11.72 19.42 4.56
CA GLU A 88 12.23 20.36 3.57
C GLU A 88 13.70 20.07 3.19
N CYS A 89 14.54 19.65 4.13
CA CYS A 89 15.88 19.16 3.83
C CYS A 89 15.85 17.93 2.90
N ILE A 90 14.97 16.96 3.17
CA ILE A 90 14.80 15.78 2.31
C ILE A 90 14.32 16.19 0.90
N ARG A 91 13.36 17.09 0.81
CA ARG A 91 12.86 17.63 -0.46
C ARG A 91 13.97 18.32 -1.26
N TYR A 92 14.75 19.15 -0.60
CA TYR A 92 15.90 19.81 -1.21
C TYR A 92 16.92 18.81 -1.76
N LEU A 93 17.32 17.82 -0.98
CA LEU A 93 18.27 16.78 -1.39
C LEU A 93 17.75 15.93 -2.55
N LYS A 94 16.43 15.71 -2.62
CA LYS A 94 15.78 14.96 -3.71
C LYS A 94 15.48 15.81 -4.94
N GLY A 95 15.68 17.12 -4.88
CA GLY A 95 15.30 18.05 -5.94
C GLY A 95 13.78 18.18 -6.12
N THR A 96 12.98 17.87 -5.07
CA THR A 96 11.52 18.00 -5.12
C THR A 96 11.11 19.45 -5.02
N THR A 97 10.43 19.96 -6.03
CA THR A 97 10.03 21.36 -6.12
C THR A 97 8.61 21.59 -5.58
N ALA A 98 8.27 22.86 -5.29
CA ALA A 98 6.89 23.23 -4.95
C ALA A 98 5.90 22.91 -6.08
N ALA A 99 6.34 22.95 -7.33
CA ALA A 99 5.53 22.55 -8.48
C ALA A 99 5.22 21.05 -8.46
N ASP A 100 6.18 20.20 -8.07
CA ASP A 100 5.97 18.76 -7.93
C ASP A 100 4.97 18.46 -6.82
N ILE A 101 5.08 19.11 -5.68
CA ILE A 101 4.15 18.96 -4.57
C ILE A 101 2.74 19.37 -5.01
N SER A 102 2.61 20.51 -5.68
CA SER A 102 1.33 20.98 -6.20
C SER A 102 0.73 20.05 -7.26
N ARG A 103 1.58 19.45 -8.09
CA ARG A 103 1.16 18.46 -9.09
C ARG A 103 0.63 17.20 -8.41
N ILE A 104 1.38 16.63 -7.46
CA ILE A 104 0.97 15.42 -6.72
C ILE A 104 -0.36 15.67 -6.01
N ARG A 105 -0.53 16.81 -5.33
CA ARG A 105 -1.80 17.17 -4.67
C ARG A 105 -2.96 17.19 -5.65
N ARG A 106 -2.79 17.81 -6.82
CA ARG A 106 -3.85 17.84 -7.86
C ARG A 106 -4.17 16.44 -8.39
N GLU A 107 -3.16 15.60 -8.55
CA GLU A 107 -3.35 14.20 -8.99
C GLU A 107 -4.15 13.40 -7.95
N ILE A 108 -3.85 13.55 -6.66
CA ILE A 108 -4.59 12.90 -5.57
C ILE A 108 -6.04 13.39 -5.56
N LEU A 109 -6.27 14.70 -5.56
CA LEU A 109 -7.61 15.29 -5.55
C LEU A 109 -8.41 14.96 -6.81
N GLY A 110 -7.77 14.80 -7.95
CA GLY A 110 -8.38 14.42 -9.23
C GLY A 110 -8.42 12.90 -9.46
N THR A 111 -8.20 12.08 -8.43
CA THR A 111 -8.29 10.62 -8.54
C THR A 111 -9.73 10.18 -8.68
N THR A 112 -9.97 9.24 -9.60
CA THR A 112 -11.30 8.64 -9.83
C THR A 112 -11.21 7.13 -9.75
N ALA A 113 -12.34 6.47 -9.54
CA ALA A 113 -12.43 5.01 -9.54
C ALA A 113 -11.88 4.41 -10.85
N GLU A 114 -12.17 5.02 -12.00
CA GLU A 114 -11.65 4.58 -13.30
C GLU A 114 -10.12 4.64 -13.40
N LYS A 115 -9.52 5.69 -12.82
CA LYS A 115 -8.04 5.82 -12.79
C LYS A 115 -7.42 4.74 -11.90
N LEU A 116 -8.03 4.45 -10.74
CA LEU A 116 -7.55 3.40 -9.84
C LEU A 116 -7.74 2.02 -10.44
N LEU A 117 -8.83 1.78 -11.18
CA LEU A 117 -9.06 0.49 -11.82
C LEU A 117 -7.95 0.12 -12.82
N LYS A 118 -7.33 1.11 -13.46
CA LYS A 118 -6.18 0.88 -14.34
C LYS A 118 -4.96 0.31 -13.61
N LEU A 119 -4.90 0.42 -12.28
CA LEU A 119 -3.83 -0.18 -11.48
C LEU A 119 -4.04 -1.67 -11.23
N ALA A 120 -5.21 -2.23 -11.52
CA ALA A 120 -5.48 -3.65 -11.33
C ALA A 120 -4.53 -4.53 -12.15
N GLU A 121 -4.25 -4.18 -13.41
CA GLU A 121 -3.32 -4.92 -14.27
C GLU A 121 -1.86 -4.91 -13.78
N PRO A 122 -1.24 -3.74 -13.49
CA PRO A 122 0.09 -3.72 -12.89
C PRO A 122 0.17 -4.49 -11.55
N LEU A 123 -0.88 -4.42 -10.73
CA LEU A 123 -0.94 -5.15 -9.47
C LEU A 123 -1.09 -6.66 -9.68
N ARG A 124 -1.78 -7.10 -10.73
CA ARG A 124 -1.86 -8.51 -11.13
C ARG A 124 -0.49 -9.02 -11.57
N ALA A 125 0.19 -8.28 -12.43
CA ALA A 125 1.55 -8.61 -12.84
C ALA A 125 2.53 -8.65 -11.65
N TYR A 126 2.37 -7.75 -10.67
CA TYR A 126 3.11 -7.79 -9.41
C TYR A 126 2.81 -9.06 -8.61
N ALA A 127 1.54 -9.44 -8.47
CA ALA A 127 1.13 -10.61 -7.71
C ALA A 127 1.68 -11.92 -8.33
N GLU A 128 1.72 -12.01 -9.66
CA GLU A 128 2.20 -13.18 -10.40
C GLU A 128 3.73 -13.30 -10.43
N ASN A 129 4.45 -12.18 -10.53
CA ASN A 129 5.88 -12.13 -10.77
C ASN A 129 6.69 -11.56 -9.60
N GLY A 130 6.03 -11.13 -8.55
CA GLY A 130 6.65 -10.52 -7.37
C GLY A 130 7.63 -11.47 -6.68
N LYS A 131 8.65 -10.91 -6.08
CA LYS A 131 9.58 -11.65 -5.23
C LYS A 131 9.16 -11.50 -3.79
N PHE A 132 9.34 -12.54 -3.00
CA PHE A 132 9.05 -12.47 -1.59
C PHE A 132 10.25 -12.92 -0.75
N CYS A 133 10.30 -12.44 0.48
CA CYS A 133 11.25 -12.84 1.49
C CYS A 133 10.48 -13.10 2.78
N ALA A 134 10.70 -14.25 3.39
CA ALA A 134 10.14 -14.58 4.68
C ALA A 134 11.24 -14.84 5.69
N VAL A 135 11.12 -14.25 6.88
CA VAL A 135 12.04 -14.44 8.01
C VAL A 135 11.27 -14.98 9.19
N GLY A 136 11.63 -16.16 9.66
CA GLY A 136 10.89 -16.81 10.75
C GLY A 136 11.51 -18.13 11.20
N SER A 137 10.77 -18.86 12.03
CA SER A 137 11.18 -20.21 12.42
C SER A 137 11.12 -21.17 11.23
N LYS A 138 11.85 -22.29 11.30
CA LYS A 138 11.84 -23.33 10.24
C LYS A 138 10.42 -23.77 9.89
N ASN A 139 9.54 -23.90 10.89
CA ASN A 139 8.14 -24.32 10.68
C ASN A 139 7.32 -23.25 9.96
N ALA A 140 7.51 -21.98 10.32
CA ALA A 140 6.78 -20.86 9.70
C ALA A 140 7.09 -20.67 8.22
N VAL A 141 8.27 -21.09 7.76
CA VAL A 141 8.71 -20.95 6.37
C VAL A 141 8.84 -22.29 5.63
N ALA A 142 8.36 -23.38 6.22
CA ALA A 142 8.51 -24.73 5.64
C ALA A 142 7.80 -24.89 4.27
N PHE A 143 6.77 -24.10 4.00
CA PHE A 143 6.06 -24.09 2.71
C PHE A 143 6.94 -23.63 1.53
N LEU A 144 8.05 -22.91 1.80
CA LEU A 144 8.99 -22.47 0.77
C LEU A 144 9.85 -23.60 0.18
N ASN A 145 9.86 -24.75 0.83
CA ASN A 145 10.65 -25.90 0.43
C ASN A 145 9.79 -26.98 -0.25
N LYS A 146 8.54 -26.67 -0.55
CA LYS A 146 7.65 -27.51 -1.34
C LYS A 146 7.66 -27.08 -2.79
#